data_243f4a4d3da7aff0f9f9de765a7b2dcf
#
_entry.id   243f4a4d3da7aff0f9f9de765a7b2dcf
#
_cell.length_a   1.000
_cell.length_b   1.000
_cell.length_c   1.000
_cell.angle_alpha   90.00
_cell.angle_beta   90.00
_cell.angle_gamma   90.00
#
_symmetry.space_group_name_H-M   'P 1'
#
loop_
_entity.id
_entity.type
_entity.pdbx_description
1 polymer ?
#
loop_
_entity_poly.entity_id
_entity_poly.type
_entity_poly.pdbx_seq_one_letter_code
_entity_poly.pdbx_strand_id
1 'polypeptide(L)'
;MTVTWLSELPEVDLLLFRYIRKAIDAPATIEFNLGDPDILETAKIWKKVNNERLRVMQFFRFQKAADGTYFAAIAPIYNVLPLVLPYAQDRFADQQWLIYDLKREYGYYYDLNDTIEVRFEEKDSHLLTGLLSEDIMDKDEKLFQSMWKEYFKSIAIKERLNPRLHRQHMPCLLYTSPSPRDS
;
A
#
# COMPACT_ATOMS: atom_id res chain seq x y z
N MET A 1 17.09 6.09 5.84
CA MET A 1 16.59 6.38 7.20
C MET A 1 15.10 6.66 7.25
N THR A 2 14.55 7.54 6.42
CA THR A 2 13.10 7.82 6.34
C THR A 2 12.26 6.56 6.21
N VAL A 3 12.65 5.62 5.34
CA VAL A 3 11.94 4.34 5.14
C VAL A 3 11.87 3.51 6.42
N THR A 4 12.95 3.44 7.18
CA THR A 4 13.00 2.69 8.45
C THR A 4 12.12 3.33 9.52
N TRP A 5 12.09 4.66 9.59
CA TRP A 5 11.24 5.41 10.51
C TRP A 5 9.74 5.15 10.26
N LEU A 6 9.34 5.04 8.99
CA LEU A 6 7.98 4.71 8.59
C LEU A 6 7.53 3.29 8.97
N SER A 7 8.40 2.50 9.61
CA SER A 7 7.99 1.21 10.21
C SER A 7 7.07 1.38 11.40
N GLU A 8 7.12 2.52 12.08
CA GLU A 8 6.36 2.82 13.31
C GLU A 8 6.56 1.74 14.41
N LEU A 9 7.69 1.05 14.37
CA LEU A 9 8.01 0.04 15.37
C LEU A 9 8.44 0.70 16.69
N PRO A 10 8.11 0.09 17.83
CA PRO A 10 8.64 0.54 19.11
C PRO A 10 10.17 0.65 19.05
N GLU A 11 10.72 1.69 19.68
CA GLU A 11 12.18 1.93 19.78
C GLU A 11 12.90 2.21 18.44
N VAL A 12 12.19 2.32 17.31
CA VAL A 12 12.82 2.63 16.02
C VAL A 12 13.56 3.97 16.07
N ASP A 13 13.04 4.94 16.80
CA ASP A 13 13.69 6.25 16.97
C ASP A 13 15.03 6.14 17.66
N LEU A 14 15.12 5.32 18.72
CA LEU A 14 16.36 5.06 19.43
C LEU A 14 17.37 4.31 18.56
N LEU A 15 16.89 3.34 17.78
CA LEU A 15 17.73 2.61 16.82
C LEU A 15 18.31 3.55 15.76
N LEU A 16 17.48 4.42 15.18
CA LEU A 16 17.90 5.41 14.20
C LEU A 16 18.85 6.46 14.79
N PHE A 17 18.61 6.89 16.02
CA PHE A 17 19.52 7.79 16.72
C PHE A 17 20.92 7.15 16.88
N ARG A 18 21.01 5.88 17.32
CA ARG A 18 22.29 5.16 17.43
C ARG A 18 22.95 4.99 16.06
N TYR A 19 22.18 4.67 15.04
CA TYR A 19 22.67 4.57 13.67
C TYR A 19 23.26 5.90 13.17
N ILE A 20 22.54 7.01 13.33
CA ILE A 20 23.00 8.33 12.92
C ILE A 20 24.28 8.72 13.63
N ARG A 21 24.35 8.49 14.95
CA ARG A 21 25.55 8.81 15.73
C ARG A 21 26.76 8.03 15.22
N LYS A 22 26.61 6.73 14.97
CA LYS A 22 27.67 5.91 14.39
C LYS A 22 28.07 6.38 13.00
N ALA A 23 27.13 6.83 12.19
CA ALA A 23 27.41 7.34 10.85
C ALA A 23 28.20 8.67 10.87
N ILE A 24 27.95 9.51 11.86
CA ILE A 24 28.69 10.79 12.05
C ILE A 24 30.12 10.51 12.53
N ASP A 25 30.27 9.57 13.47
CA ASP A 25 31.57 9.24 14.08
C ASP A 25 32.46 8.39 13.16
N ALA A 26 31.92 7.81 12.09
CA ALA A 26 32.65 6.91 11.21
C ALA A 26 33.40 7.69 10.10
N PRO A 27 34.63 7.29 9.77
CA PRO A 27 35.42 7.91 8.69
C PRO A 27 34.93 7.55 7.28
N ALA A 28 34.07 6.53 7.16
CA ALA A 28 33.52 6.04 5.89
C ALA A 28 32.08 5.58 6.03
N THR A 29 31.42 5.30 4.91
CA THR A 29 30.03 4.81 4.88
C THR A 29 29.86 3.52 5.67
N ILE A 30 28.92 3.51 6.62
CA ILE A 30 28.67 2.39 7.54
C ILE A 30 27.59 1.42 7.04
N GLU A 31 26.88 1.75 5.98
CA GLU A 31 25.67 1.02 5.51
C GLU A 31 25.89 -0.47 5.27
N PHE A 32 27.11 -0.85 4.90
CA PHE A 32 27.48 -2.25 4.63
C PHE A 32 28.15 -2.97 5.81
N ASN A 33 28.32 -2.30 6.94
CA ASN A 33 28.89 -2.91 8.15
C ASN A 33 27.83 -3.74 8.89
N LEU A 34 27.36 -4.83 8.28
CA LEU A 34 26.36 -5.72 8.85
C LEU A 34 26.83 -6.51 10.07
N GLY A 35 28.11 -6.39 10.45
CA GLY A 35 28.62 -6.91 11.73
C GLY A 35 28.16 -6.10 12.94
N ASP A 36 27.76 -4.84 12.75
CA ASP A 36 27.19 -4.01 13.80
C ASP A 36 25.69 -4.30 13.97
N PRO A 37 25.22 -4.60 15.20
CA PRO A 37 23.83 -4.98 15.45
C PRO A 37 22.81 -3.88 15.10
N ASP A 38 23.13 -2.60 15.34
CA ASP A 38 22.22 -1.50 15.03
C ASP A 38 22.09 -1.29 13.51
N ILE A 39 23.19 -1.43 12.77
CA ILE A 39 23.20 -1.34 11.31
C ILE A 39 22.42 -2.51 10.69
N LEU A 40 22.68 -3.72 11.18
CA LEU A 40 21.98 -4.93 10.72
C LEU A 40 20.47 -4.84 10.97
N GLU A 41 20.06 -4.38 12.16
CA GLU A 41 18.63 -4.28 12.47
C GLU A 41 17.96 -3.17 11.64
N THR A 42 18.61 -2.03 11.46
CA THR A 42 18.13 -0.96 10.58
C THR A 42 17.92 -1.47 9.15
N ALA A 43 18.88 -2.24 8.62
CA ALA A 43 18.78 -2.83 7.28
C ALA A 43 17.64 -3.86 7.17
N LYS A 44 17.40 -4.67 8.19
CA LYS A 44 16.28 -5.62 8.24
C LYS A 44 14.92 -4.91 8.22
N ILE A 45 14.77 -3.86 9.04
CA ILE A 45 13.53 -3.07 9.09
C ILE A 45 13.32 -2.36 7.75
N TRP A 46 14.33 -1.72 7.19
CA TRP A 46 14.26 -1.10 5.87
C TRP A 46 13.77 -2.08 4.81
N LYS A 47 14.32 -3.31 4.80
CA LYS A 47 13.91 -4.35 3.85
C LYS A 47 12.44 -4.74 4.02
N LYS A 48 11.95 -4.87 5.26
CA LYS A 48 10.53 -5.20 5.54
C LYS A 48 9.60 -4.11 5.01
N VAL A 49 9.87 -2.85 5.34
CA VAL A 49 9.08 -1.69 4.89
C VAL A 49 9.09 -1.56 3.36
N ASN A 50 10.28 -1.70 2.74
CA ASN A 50 10.40 -1.60 1.29
C ASN A 50 9.70 -2.75 0.57
N ASN A 51 9.74 -3.97 1.10
CA ASN A 51 9.01 -5.10 0.53
C ASN A 51 7.49 -4.87 0.59
N GLU A 52 6.99 -4.28 1.67
CA GLU A 52 5.57 -3.95 1.77
C GLU A 52 5.19 -2.82 0.81
N ARG A 53 6.02 -1.77 0.69
CA ARG A 53 5.84 -0.74 -0.33
C ARG A 53 5.67 -1.36 -1.73
N LEU A 54 6.58 -2.27 -2.10
CA LEU A 54 6.52 -2.94 -3.41
C LEU A 54 5.24 -3.77 -3.58
N ARG A 55 4.79 -4.46 -2.52
CA ARG A 55 3.52 -5.19 -2.54
C ARG A 55 2.33 -4.26 -2.75
N VAL A 56 2.28 -3.15 -2.01
CA VAL A 56 1.22 -2.15 -2.20
C VAL A 56 1.22 -1.66 -3.65
N MET A 57 2.37 -1.25 -4.20
CA MET A 57 2.49 -0.79 -5.59
C MET A 57 2.02 -1.84 -6.63
N GLN A 58 2.21 -3.12 -6.35
CA GLN A 58 1.83 -4.21 -7.27
C GLN A 58 0.35 -4.58 -7.17
N PHE A 59 -0.25 -4.48 -5.99
CA PHE A 59 -1.53 -5.11 -5.71
C PHE A 59 -2.67 -4.15 -5.39
N PHE A 60 -2.44 -2.87 -5.07
CA PHE A 60 -3.56 -1.97 -4.86
C PHE A 60 -4.36 -1.79 -6.17
N ARG A 61 -5.66 -1.65 -6.05
CA ARG A 61 -6.60 -1.55 -7.18
C ARG A 61 -7.48 -0.34 -6.96
N PHE A 62 -7.63 0.43 -8.02
CA PHE A 62 -8.60 1.51 -8.05
C PHE A 62 -9.99 1.00 -8.41
N GLN A 63 -10.99 1.58 -7.77
CA GLN A 63 -12.40 1.48 -8.09
C GLN A 63 -12.83 2.84 -8.59
N LYS A 64 -13.55 2.89 -9.71
CA LYS A 64 -14.02 4.14 -10.27
C LYS A 64 -15.31 4.57 -9.59
N ALA A 65 -15.33 5.77 -9.03
CA ALA A 65 -16.51 6.39 -8.47
C ALA A 65 -17.34 7.08 -9.57
N ALA A 66 -18.62 7.35 -9.29
CA ALA A 66 -19.55 7.94 -10.24
C ALA A 66 -19.17 9.38 -10.69
N ASP A 67 -18.38 10.08 -9.88
CA ASP A 67 -17.81 11.40 -10.20
C ASP A 67 -16.58 11.34 -11.11
N GLY A 68 -16.11 10.13 -11.44
CA GLY A 68 -14.93 9.90 -12.26
C GLY A 68 -13.62 9.76 -11.48
N THR A 69 -13.63 9.97 -10.16
CA THR A 69 -12.45 9.79 -9.29
C THR A 69 -12.14 8.30 -9.08
N TYR A 70 -10.87 7.96 -9.04
CA TYR A 70 -10.42 6.61 -8.76
C TYR A 70 -10.06 6.44 -7.29
N PHE A 71 -10.76 5.57 -6.59
CA PHE A 71 -10.56 5.30 -5.17
C PHE A 71 -9.83 3.99 -4.94
N ALA A 72 -8.81 3.99 -4.07
CA ALA A 72 -8.15 2.78 -3.59
C ALA A 72 -7.97 2.84 -2.07
N ALA A 73 -8.43 1.81 -1.37
CA ALA A 73 -8.18 1.65 0.06
C ALA A 73 -7.09 0.60 0.29
N ILE A 74 -6.20 0.89 1.23
CA ILE A 74 -5.14 0.00 1.66
C ILE A 74 -5.09 -0.06 3.19
N ALA A 75 -4.57 -1.14 3.75
CA ALA A 75 -4.37 -1.27 5.19
C ALA A 75 -2.99 -1.89 5.50
N PRO A 76 -1.90 -1.22 5.15
CA PRO A 76 -0.55 -1.77 5.26
C PRO A 76 -0.12 -1.88 6.73
N ILE A 77 0.80 -2.81 7.02
CA ILE A 77 1.39 -2.98 8.35
C ILE A 77 2.22 -1.75 8.72
N TYR A 78 3.05 -1.29 7.78
CA TYR A 78 3.93 -0.12 7.92
C TYR A 78 3.33 1.09 7.19
N ASN A 79 3.75 2.29 7.58
CA ASN A 79 3.30 3.53 6.93
C ASN A 79 3.99 3.73 5.57
N VAL A 80 3.57 2.94 4.58
CA VAL A 80 4.19 2.97 3.25
C VAL A 80 3.50 3.91 2.26
N LEU A 81 2.34 4.45 2.62
CA LEU A 81 1.57 5.30 1.72
C LEU A 81 2.37 6.49 1.18
N PRO A 82 3.15 7.26 1.99
CA PRO A 82 3.98 8.34 1.47
C PRO A 82 5.05 7.89 0.47
N LEU A 83 5.50 6.64 0.59
CA LEU A 83 6.50 6.06 -0.31
C LEU A 83 5.91 5.57 -1.65
N VAL A 84 4.59 5.40 -1.70
CA VAL A 84 3.86 4.94 -2.89
C VAL A 84 3.44 6.12 -3.77
N LEU A 85 3.31 7.32 -3.20
CA LEU A 85 2.81 8.50 -3.91
C LEU A 85 3.56 8.81 -5.22
N PRO A 86 4.92 8.86 -5.26
CA PRO A 86 5.61 9.16 -6.51
C PRO A 86 5.26 8.17 -7.63
N TYR A 87 5.15 6.89 -7.28
CA TYR A 87 4.74 5.88 -8.25
C TYR A 87 3.29 6.08 -8.71
N ALA A 88 2.37 6.41 -7.80
CA ALA A 88 0.98 6.64 -8.14
C ALA A 88 0.82 7.87 -9.06
N GLN A 89 1.52 8.95 -8.77
CA GLN A 89 1.55 10.17 -9.60
C GLN A 89 2.09 9.88 -11.01
N ASP A 90 3.21 9.18 -11.13
CA ASP A 90 3.80 8.85 -12.42
C ASP A 90 2.92 7.89 -13.23
N ARG A 91 2.35 6.88 -12.57
CA ARG A 91 1.60 5.81 -13.24
C ARG A 91 0.19 6.20 -13.64
N PHE A 92 -0.44 7.12 -12.89
CA PHE A 92 -1.83 7.55 -13.03
C PHE A 92 -1.92 9.08 -13.09
N ALA A 93 -0.99 9.70 -13.83
CA ALA A 93 -0.88 11.15 -13.96
C ALA A 93 -2.08 11.81 -14.66
N ASP A 94 -2.81 11.04 -15.46
CA ASP A 94 -3.95 11.48 -16.27
C ASP A 94 -5.31 11.32 -15.58
N GLN A 95 -5.32 10.89 -14.30
CA GLN A 95 -6.54 10.55 -13.58
C GLN A 95 -6.54 11.17 -12.19
N GLN A 96 -7.70 11.66 -11.75
CA GLN A 96 -7.90 12.03 -10.35
C GLN A 96 -8.05 10.78 -9.51
N TRP A 97 -7.32 10.69 -8.41
CA TRP A 97 -7.38 9.52 -7.55
C TRP A 97 -7.25 9.86 -6.08
N LEU A 98 -7.77 8.97 -5.26
CA LEU A 98 -7.65 8.97 -3.81
C LEU A 98 -7.14 7.62 -3.35
N ILE A 99 -6.01 7.61 -2.66
CA ILE A 99 -5.48 6.41 -1.97
C ILE A 99 -5.60 6.65 -0.47
N TYR A 100 -6.26 5.75 0.25
CA TYR A 100 -6.58 5.91 1.66
C TYR A 100 -6.03 4.74 2.49
N ASP A 101 -5.31 5.03 3.57
CA ASP A 101 -4.85 4.06 4.58
C ASP A 101 -5.92 3.89 5.66
N LEU A 102 -6.62 2.76 5.61
CA LEU A 102 -7.69 2.43 6.56
C LEU A 102 -7.20 2.25 8.00
N LYS A 103 -5.93 1.85 8.16
CA LYS A 103 -5.35 1.61 9.49
C LYS A 103 -4.99 2.91 10.20
N ARG A 104 -4.52 3.90 9.44
CA ARG A 104 -4.05 5.19 9.96
C ARG A 104 -5.05 6.31 9.77
N GLU A 105 -6.16 6.02 9.09
CA GLU A 105 -7.27 6.95 8.86
C GLU A 105 -6.83 8.24 8.18
N TYR A 106 -5.95 8.12 7.16
CA TYR A 106 -5.55 9.24 6.30
C TYR A 106 -5.31 8.76 4.88
N GLY A 107 -5.34 9.68 3.93
CA GLY A 107 -5.10 9.37 2.53
C GLY A 107 -4.50 10.55 1.78
N TYR A 108 -4.31 10.35 0.48
CA TYR A 108 -3.88 11.39 -0.43
C TYR A 108 -4.78 11.45 -1.64
N TYR A 109 -5.30 12.64 -1.90
CA TYR A 109 -6.06 12.95 -3.10
C TYR A 109 -5.17 13.67 -4.10
N TYR A 110 -5.21 13.23 -5.36
CA TYR A 110 -4.51 13.84 -6.49
C TYR A 110 -5.51 14.46 -7.46
N ASP A 111 -5.36 15.74 -7.74
CA ASP A 111 -6.29 16.54 -8.56
C ASP A 111 -5.80 16.77 -10.00
N LEU A 112 -4.79 16.02 -10.47
CA LEU A 112 -4.03 16.14 -11.72
C LEU A 112 -2.83 17.12 -11.66
N ASN A 113 -2.70 17.93 -10.63
CA ASN A 113 -1.61 18.87 -10.44
C ASN A 113 -0.86 18.59 -9.14
N ASP A 114 -1.61 18.61 -8.03
CA ASP A 114 -1.06 18.48 -6.70
C ASP A 114 -1.64 17.29 -5.95
N THR A 115 -0.90 16.84 -4.93
CA THR A 115 -1.36 15.78 -4.02
C THR A 115 -1.60 16.37 -2.64
N ILE A 116 -2.81 16.23 -2.13
CA ILE A 116 -3.27 16.81 -0.88
C ILE A 116 -3.55 15.68 0.12
N GLU A 117 -3.02 15.80 1.35
CA GLU A 117 -3.39 14.88 2.44
C GLU A 117 -4.83 15.12 2.86
N VAL A 118 -5.60 14.05 2.98
CA VAL A 118 -7.01 14.08 3.37
C VAL A 118 -7.28 13.15 4.55
N ARG A 119 -8.20 13.56 5.42
CA ARG A 119 -8.73 12.77 6.52
C ARG A 119 -10.24 12.91 6.53
N PHE A 120 -10.94 11.81 6.72
CA PHE A 120 -12.38 11.84 6.81
C PHE A 120 -12.81 11.90 8.28
N GLU A 121 -13.70 12.83 8.62
CA GLU A 121 -14.25 12.98 9.97
C GLU A 121 -15.33 11.93 10.25
N GLU A 122 -16.11 11.55 9.23
CA GLU A 122 -17.13 10.51 9.32
C GLU A 122 -16.67 9.20 8.68
N LYS A 123 -16.93 8.09 9.37
CA LYS A 123 -16.61 6.74 8.87
C LYS A 123 -17.75 6.22 8.00
N ASP A 124 -17.78 6.64 6.76
CA ASP A 124 -18.68 6.05 5.78
C ASP A 124 -18.40 4.55 5.57
N SER A 125 -19.43 3.80 5.18
CA SER A 125 -19.35 2.35 5.04
C SER A 125 -18.25 1.90 4.07
N HIS A 126 -17.95 2.68 3.03
CA HIS A 126 -16.88 2.39 2.06
C HIS A 126 -15.48 2.54 2.66
N LEU A 127 -15.28 3.42 3.64
CA LEU A 127 -14.01 3.55 4.37
C LEU A 127 -13.78 2.36 5.31
N LEU A 128 -14.84 1.77 5.85
CA LEU A 128 -14.73 0.61 6.74
C LEU A 128 -14.42 -0.69 5.97
N THR A 129 -14.98 -0.83 4.78
CA THR A 129 -14.85 -2.05 3.96
C THR A 129 -13.73 -1.96 2.93
N GLY A 130 -13.24 -0.75 2.62
CA GLY A 130 -12.30 -0.50 1.52
C GLY A 130 -12.93 -0.65 0.14
N LEU A 131 -14.25 -0.78 0.07
CA LEU A 131 -15.03 -0.88 -1.15
C LEU A 131 -15.95 0.33 -1.26
N LEU A 132 -16.05 0.91 -2.46
CA LEU A 132 -17.08 1.92 -2.73
C LEU A 132 -18.47 1.29 -2.57
N SER A 133 -19.40 2.05 -1.95
CA SER A 133 -20.80 1.63 -1.90
C SER A 133 -21.39 1.61 -3.32
N GLU A 134 -22.40 0.77 -3.52
CA GLU A 134 -23.04 0.63 -4.84
C GLU A 134 -23.61 1.93 -5.39
N ASP A 135 -24.01 2.85 -4.51
CA ASP A 135 -24.61 4.13 -4.88
C ASP A 135 -23.56 5.15 -5.37
N ILE A 136 -22.30 5.00 -4.92
CA ILE A 136 -21.19 5.90 -5.27
C ILE A 136 -20.34 5.33 -6.41
N MET A 137 -20.45 4.03 -6.68
CA MET A 137 -19.70 3.34 -7.73
C MET A 137 -20.24 3.70 -9.13
N ASP A 138 -19.31 3.88 -10.09
CA ASP A 138 -19.68 4.02 -11.49
C ASP A 138 -20.45 2.78 -11.99
N LYS A 139 -21.46 2.98 -12.82
CA LYS A 139 -22.29 1.88 -13.37
C LYS A 139 -21.48 0.84 -14.12
N ASP A 140 -20.46 1.29 -14.82
CA ASP A 140 -19.58 0.41 -15.60
C ASP A 140 -18.58 -0.34 -14.72
N GLU A 141 -18.25 0.15 -13.52
CA GLU A 141 -17.33 -0.49 -12.60
C GLU A 141 -17.83 -1.88 -12.16
N LYS A 142 -19.14 -2.04 -11.90
CA LYS A 142 -19.73 -3.36 -11.59
C LYS A 142 -19.56 -4.34 -12.75
N LEU A 143 -19.73 -3.86 -13.98
CA LEU A 143 -19.56 -4.65 -15.19
C LEU A 143 -18.10 -5.09 -15.32
N PHE A 144 -17.15 -4.17 -15.17
CA PHE A 144 -15.71 -4.48 -15.21
C PHE A 144 -15.29 -5.48 -14.14
N GLN A 145 -15.78 -5.34 -12.92
CA GLN A 145 -15.51 -6.29 -11.84
C GLN A 145 -16.05 -7.69 -12.15
N SER A 146 -17.26 -7.78 -12.71
CA SER A 146 -17.84 -9.06 -13.11
C SER A 146 -17.08 -9.71 -14.28
N MET A 147 -16.74 -8.94 -15.30
CA MET A 147 -15.92 -9.38 -16.43
C MET A 147 -14.53 -9.86 -15.98
N TRP A 148 -13.89 -9.13 -15.03
CA TRP A 148 -12.61 -9.53 -14.47
C TRP A 148 -12.69 -10.85 -13.72
N LYS A 149 -13.74 -11.07 -12.93
CA LYS A 149 -13.99 -12.35 -12.25
C LYS A 149 -14.14 -13.50 -13.24
N GLU A 150 -14.88 -13.27 -14.31
CA GLU A 150 -15.14 -14.28 -15.35
C GLU A 150 -13.87 -14.59 -16.16
N TYR A 151 -13.15 -13.55 -16.58
CA TYR A 151 -11.85 -13.69 -17.24
C TYR A 151 -10.88 -14.51 -16.38
N PHE A 152 -10.77 -14.17 -15.08
CA PHE A 152 -9.90 -14.87 -14.17
C PHE A 152 -10.28 -16.35 -14.02
N LYS A 153 -11.57 -16.68 -13.92
CA LYS A 153 -12.07 -18.06 -13.89
C LYS A 153 -11.69 -18.83 -15.17
N SER A 154 -11.73 -18.17 -16.32
CA SER A 154 -11.45 -18.80 -17.61
C SER A 154 -9.95 -19.09 -17.82
N ILE A 155 -9.06 -18.24 -17.29
CA ILE A 155 -7.60 -18.41 -17.46
C ILE A 155 -6.93 -19.14 -16.29
N ALA A 156 -7.64 -19.31 -15.15
CA ALA A 156 -7.08 -19.97 -13.98
C ALA A 156 -6.86 -21.46 -14.24
N ILE A 157 -5.61 -21.89 -14.19
CA ILE A 157 -5.26 -23.32 -14.27
C ILE A 157 -5.52 -23.93 -12.90
N LYS A 158 -6.56 -24.76 -12.77
CA LYS A 158 -7.03 -25.32 -11.49
C LYS A 158 -5.93 -26.08 -10.74
N GLU A 159 -5.06 -26.79 -11.46
CA GLU A 159 -3.94 -27.55 -10.90
C GLU A 159 -2.84 -26.67 -10.28
N ARG A 160 -2.79 -25.39 -10.64
CA ARG A 160 -1.83 -24.40 -10.12
C ARG A 160 -2.42 -23.55 -9.00
N LEU A 161 -3.69 -23.77 -8.64
CA LEU A 161 -4.32 -23.03 -7.54
C LEU A 161 -3.69 -23.46 -6.21
N ASN A 162 -2.95 -22.56 -5.59
CA ASN A 162 -2.40 -22.75 -4.26
C ASN A 162 -2.90 -21.64 -3.33
N PRO A 163 -4.05 -21.81 -2.67
CA PRO A 163 -4.64 -20.80 -1.80
C PRO A 163 -3.75 -20.39 -0.62
N ARG A 164 -2.89 -21.31 -0.15
CA ARG A 164 -1.95 -21.02 0.94
C ARG A 164 -0.85 -20.07 0.48
N LEU A 165 -0.26 -20.33 -0.69
CA LEU A 165 0.77 -19.46 -1.27
C LEU A 165 0.19 -18.09 -1.63
N HIS A 166 -1.02 -18.07 -2.18
CA HIS A 166 -1.74 -16.84 -2.50
C HIS A 166 -1.94 -15.97 -1.27
N ARG A 167 -2.42 -16.52 -0.16
CA ARG A 167 -2.58 -15.81 1.12
C ARG A 167 -1.26 -15.32 1.72
N GLN A 168 -0.15 -16.00 1.48
CA GLN A 168 1.17 -15.54 1.93
C GLN A 168 1.67 -14.34 1.13
N HIS A 169 1.37 -14.29 -0.17
CA HIS A 169 1.84 -13.23 -1.06
C HIS A 169 0.88 -12.05 -1.17
N MET A 170 -0.41 -12.28 -0.94
CA MET A 170 -1.45 -11.24 -0.86
C MET A 170 -2.12 -11.30 0.52
N PRO A 171 -1.55 -10.67 1.55
CA PRO A 171 -2.23 -10.57 2.83
C PRO A 171 -3.55 -9.78 2.69
N CYS A 172 -4.54 -10.14 3.49
CA CYS A 172 -5.90 -9.55 3.52
C CYS A 172 -5.91 -8.02 3.57
N LEU A 173 -4.83 -7.41 4.03
CA LEU A 173 -4.61 -5.98 4.17
C LEU A 173 -4.58 -5.19 2.86
N LEU A 174 -4.56 -5.87 1.72
CA LEU A 174 -4.56 -5.26 0.39
C LEU A 174 -5.87 -5.52 -0.39
N TYR A 175 -6.88 -6.10 0.27
CA TYR A 175 -8.19 -6.34 -0.33
C TYR A 175 -8.98 -5.05 -0.43
N THR A 176 -8.85 -4.38 -1.55
CA THR A 176 -9.76 -3.30 -1.96
C THR A 176 -10.87 -3.79 -2.88
N SER A 177 -10.84 -5.07 -3.29
CA SER A 177 -11.91 -5.72 -4.02
C SER A 177 -11.85 -7.22 -3.76
N PRO A 178 -12.99 -7.92 -3.62
CA PRO A 178 -12.99 -9.35 -3.36
C PRO A 178 -12.24 -10.07 -4.49
N SER A 179 -11.26 -10.88 -4.08
CA SER A 179 -10.57 -11.73 -5.05
C SER A 179 -11.58 -12.68 -5.71
N PRO A 180 -11.53 -12.87 -7.03
CA PRO A 180 -12.37 -13.86 -7.70
C PRO A 180 -12.24 -15.29 -7.17
N ARG A 181 -11.30 -15.52 -6.25
CA ARG A 181 -11.05 -16.81 -5.60
C ARG A 181 -11.75 -16.99 -4.26
N ASP A 182 -12.38 -15.94 -3.73
CA ASP A 182 -13.04 -15.97 -2.40
C ASP A 182 -14.55 -16.18 -2.50
N SER A 183 -15.07 -16.49 -3.70
CA SER A 183 -16.47 -16.81 -3.98
C SER A 183 -16.66 -18.24 -4.44
#